data_7012c3ecd8a158832cb9c6e903bae6dc
#
_entry.id   7012c3ecd8a158832cb9c6e903bae6dc
#
_cell.length_a   1.000
_cell.length_b   1.000
_cell.length_c   1.000
_cell.angle_alpha   90.00
_cell.angle_beta   90.00
_cell.angle_gamma   90.00
#
_symmetry.space_group_name_H-M   'P 1'
#
loop_
_entity.id
_entity.type
_entity.pdbx_description
1 polymer ?
#
loop_
_entity_poly.entity_id
_entity_poly.type
_entity_poly.pdbx_seq_one_letter_code
_entity_poly.pdbx_strand_id
1 'polypeptide(L)'
;PWTAEWDRLKDLVPAVAALGVPLSVDTWRPEVLRLALQHGATVINAADGMQSDAMWEVAADFDVPIVVPFLSGPNPRAMEMVDRDPVDAIIEFFDARLRDADRYGLRHRCILDPGTGFAPPNWPSEERYVYQKRVYSNLDAMRVFGLPLYIALPWKETVQHDELLEIVIRNKPEYG
;
A
#
# COMPACT_ATOMS: atom_id res chain seq x y z
N PRO A 1 -2.98 10.83 18.94
CA PRO A 1 -2.91 9.52 19.61
C PRO A 1 -3.66 8.46 18.78
N TRP A 2 -3.24 7.22 18.81
CA TRP A 2 -3.92 6.11 18.14
C TRP A 2 -5.37 5.92 18.63
N THR A 3 -5.65 6.26 19.89
CA THR A 3 -6.98 6.22 20.49
C THR A 3 -7.99 7.07 19.72
N ALA A 4 -7.61 8.29 19.31
CA ALA A 4 -8.49 9.16 18.53
C ALA A 4 -8.78 8.62 17.10
N GLU A 5 -7.89 7.83 16.53
CA GLU A 5 -8.13 7.11 15.29
C GLU A 5 -9.09 5.96 15.52
N TRP A 6 -8.84 5.14 16.53
CA TRP A 6 -9.74 4.05 16.88
C TRP A 6 -11.15 4.51 17.26
N ASP A 7 -11.28 5.61 17.99
CA ASP A 7 -12.60 6.17 18.34
C ASP A 7 -13.48 6.49 17.11
N ARG A 8 -12.87 6.78 15.96
CA ARG A 8 -13.61 6.97 14.69
C ARG A 8 -13.97 5.65 14.00
N LEU A 9 -13.25 4.58 14.28
CA LEU A 9 -13.35 3.29 13.58
C LEU A 9 -14.12 2.23 14.37
N LYS A 10 -14.17 2.32 15.69
CA LYS A 10 -14.66 1.26 16.59
C LYS A 10 -16.08 0.79 16.33
N ASP A 11 -16.96 1.68 15.85
CA ASP A 11 -18.33 1.34 15.50
C ASP A 11 -18.48 1.01 14.01
N LEU A 12 -17.65 1.62 13.17
CA LEU A 12 -17.67 1.43 11.71
C LEU A 12 -17.13 0.07 11.29
N VAL A 13 -15.98 -0.33 11.83
CA VAL A 13 -15.32 -1.59 11.45
C VAL A 13 -16.23 -2.81 11.66
N PRO A 14 -16.82 -3.04 12.84
CA PRO A 14 -17.71 -4.19 13.03
C PRO A 14 -19.00 -4.08 12.21
N ALA A 15 -19.53 -2.85 11.98
CA ALA A 15 -20.71 -2.67 11.17
C ALA A 15 -20.48 -3.04 9.69
N VAL A 16 -19.32 -2.67 9.12
CA VAL A 16 -18.95 -3.04 7.74
C VAL A 16 -18.60 -4.54 7.67
N ALA A 17 -17.89 -5.07 8.65
CA ALA A 17 -17.55 -6.50 8.70
C ALA A 17 -18.83 -7.39 8.72
N ALA A 18 -19.90 -6.92 9.36
CA ALA A 18 -21.19 -7.63 9.40
C ALA A 18 -21.87 -7.76 8.02
N LEU A 19 -21.44 -6.99 7.00
CA LEU A 19 -21.93 -7.13 5.63
C LEU A 19 -21.34 -8.35 4.90
N GLY A 20 -20.35 -9.02 5.48
CA GLY A 20 -19.73 -10.22 4.91
C GLY A 20 -18.85 -9.95 3.68
N VAL A 21 -18.41 -8.71 3.48
CA VAL A 21 -17.47 -8.33 2.43
C VAL A 21 -16.06 -8.19 2.98
N PRO A 22 -15.00 -8.41 2.17
CA PRO A 22 -13.64 -8.12 2.59
C PRO A 22 -13.50 -6.66 3.03
N LEU A 23 -12.89 -6.45 4.20
CA LEU A 23 -12.68 -5.12 4.76
C LEU A 23 -11.18 -4.85 4.94
N SER A 24 -10.67 -3.88 4.20
CA SER A 24 -9.32 -3.35 4.38
C SER A 24 -9.32 -2.16 5.32
N VAL A 25 -8.37 -2.10 6.24
CA VAL A 25 -8.14 -0.94 7.11
C VAL A 25 -6.75 -0.38 6.80
N ASP A 26 -6.75 0.90 6.44
CA ASP A 26 -5.54 1.66 6.11
C ASP A 26 -5.05 2.42 7.37
N THR A 27 -3.95 1.95 7.93
CA THR A 27 -3.33 2.55 9.11
C THR A 27 -1.84 2.22 9.19
N TRP A 28 -1.06 3.08 9.85
CA TRP A 28 0.34 2.79 10.20
C TRP A 28 0.56 2.65 11.72
N ARG A 29 -0.53 2.42 12.45
CA ARG A 29 -0.50 2.28 13.92
C ARG A 29 -0.82 0.86 14.32
N PRO A 30 0.12 0.14 14.91
CA PRO A 30 -0.06 -1.27 15.25
C PRO A 30 -1.25 -1.50 16.21
N GLU A 31 -1.52 -0.56 17.13
CA GLU A 31 -2.66 -0.67 18.04
C GLU A 31 -3.99 -0.60 17.31
N VAL A 32 -4.12 0.34 16.35
CA VAL A 32 -5.35 0.47 15.52
C VAL A 32 -5.51 -0.73 14.62
N LEU A 33 -4.43 -1.19 13.98
CA LEU A 33 -4.44 -2.39 13.14
C LEU A 33 -4.93 -3.60 13.93
N ARG A 34 -4.36 -3.86 15.11
CA ARG A 34 -4.75 -4.98 15.97
C ARG A 34 -6.23 -4.93 16.31
N LEU A 35 -6.73 -3.76 16.72
CA LEU A 35 -8.15 -3.60 17.06
C LEU A 35 -9.05 -3.78 15.84
N ALA A 36 -8.67 -3.27 14.68
CA ALA A 36 -9.44 -3.45 13.45
C ALA A 36 -9.57 -4.92 13.06
N LEU A 37 -8.46 -5.67 13.10
CA LEU A 37 -8.45 -7.12 12.81
C LEU A 37 -9.29 -7.91 13.83
N GLN A 38 -9.20 -7.57 15.11
CA GLN A 38 -10.04 -8.19 16.15
C GLN A 38 -11.53 -7.92 15.97
N HIS A 39 -11.90 -6.83 15.27
CA HIS A 39 -13.29 -6.42 15.01
C HIS A 39 -13.76 -6.74 13.59
N GLY A 40 -13.02 -7.55 12.84
CA GLY A 40 -13.50 -8.13 11.58
C GLY A 40 -12.90 -7.53 10.31
N ALA A 41 -11.86 -6.71 10.40
CA ALA A 41 -11.05 -6.39 9.23
C ALA A 41 -10.35 -7.66 8.70
N THR A 42 -10.30 -7.82 7.39
CA THR A 42 -9.81 -9.03 6.73
C THR A 42 -8.62 -8.78 5.79
N VAL A 43 -8.18 -7.54 5.67
CA VAL A 43 -7.01 -7.14 4.87
C VAL A 43 -6.24 -6.06 5.62
N ILE A 44 -4.94 -6.22 5.73
CA ILE A 44 -4.02 -5.20 6.23
C ILE A 44 -3.64 -4.30 5.05
N ASN A 45 -3.85 -2.99 5.17
CA ASN A 45 -3.24 -1.99 4.31
C ASN A 45 -2.36 -1.07 5.17
N ALA A 46 -1.06 -1.26 5.05
CA ALA A 46 -0.11 -0.61 5.94
C ALA A 46 0.38 0.71 5.36
N ALA A 47 -0.26 1.83 5.71
CA ALA A 47 0.05 3.14 5.15
C ALA A 47 1.52 3.60 5.35
N ASP A 48 2.29 2.96 6.22
CA ASP A 48 3.73 3.17 6.37
C ASP A 48 4.58 2.24 5.49
N GLY A 49 3.96 1.40 4.66
CA GLY A 49 4.64 0.40 3.85
C GLY A 49 5.26 -0.74 4.65
N MET A 50 4.70 -1.08 5.82
CA MET A 50 5.24 -2.12 6.71
C MET A 50 6.69 -1.84 7.16
N GLN A 51 7.06 -0.59 7.37
CA GLN A 51 8.42 -0.21 7.79
C GLN A 51 8.68 -0.44 9.28
N SER A 52 7.65 -0.66 10.08
CA SER A 52 7.73 -0.89 11.52
C SER A 52 7.67 -2.38 11.87
N ASP A 53 8.62 -2.87 12.67
CA ASP A 53 8.57 -4.24 13.21
C ASP A 53 7.27 -4.51 13.98
N ALA A 54 6.74 -3.52 14.69
CA ALA A 54 5.47 -3.65 15.42
C ALA A 54 4.26 -3.93 14.51
N MET A 55 4.28 -3.46 13.25
CA MET A 55 3.24 -3.82 12.26
C MET A 55 3.37 -5.28 11.84
N TRP A 56 4.59 -5.80 11.64
CA TRP A 56 4.83 -7.20 11.33
C TRP A 56 4.44 -8.13 12.50
N GLU A 57 4.74 -7.73 13.74
CA GLU A 57 4.32 -8.47 14.94
C GLU A 57 2.78 -8.60 15.03
N VAL A 58 2.05 -7.51 14.75
CA VAL A 58 0.58 -7.57 14.69
C VAL A 58 0.13 -8.48 13.55
N ALA A 59 0.71 -8.34 12.36
CA ALA A 59 0.33 -9.13 11.19
C ALA A 59 0.57 -10.64 11.40
N ALA A 60 1.55 -11.03 12.22
CA ALA A 60 1.84 -12.42 12.54
C ALA A 60 0.74 -13.12 13.37
N ASP A 61 -0.04 -12.34 14.13
CA ASP A 61 -1.11 -12.89 14.97
C ASP A 61 -2.42 -13.18 14.20
N PHE A 62 -2.51 -12.75 12.93
CA PHE A 62 -3.73 -12.87 12.12
C PHE A 62 -3.41 -13.47 10.75
N ASP A 63 -4.28 -14.37 10.26
CA ASP A 63 -4.12 -15.00 8.93
C ASP A 63 -4.91 -14.24 7.86
N VAL A 64 -4.37 -13.07 7.46
CA VAL A 64 -4.99 -12.17 6.47
C VAL A 64 -3.95 -11.65 5.47
N PRO A 65 -4.35 -11.28 4.23
CA PRO A 65 -3.48 -10.62 3.25
C PRO A 65 -2.92 -9.29 3.76
N ILE A 66 -1.71 -8.95 3.30
CA ILE A 66 -0.97 -7.75 3.69
C ILE A 66 -0.63 -6.95 2.45
N VAL A 67 -1.29 -5.81 2.25
CA VAL A 67 -0.90 -4.84 1.22
C VAL A 67 0.29 -4.05 1.74
N VAL A 68 1.38 -4.07 0.99
CA VAL A 68 2.65 -3.38 1.29
C VAL A 68 2.84 -2.26 0.28
N PRO A 69 2.36 -1.04 0.56
CA PRO A 69 2.53 0.08 -0.36
C PRO A 69 3.95 0.66 -0.29
N PHE A 70 4.50 0.97 -1.45
CA PHE A 70 5.70 1.80 -1.53
C PHE A 70 5.39 3.20 -1.02
N LEU A 71 6.22 3.67 -0.12
CA LEU A 71 6.20 5.02 0.40
C LEU A 71 7.62 5.56 0.50
N SER A 72 7.88 6.69 -0.13
CA SER A 72 9.12 7.43 0.08
C SER A 72 8.99 8.28 1.35
N GLY A 73 9.78 7.97 2.36
CA GLY A 73 9.70 8.56 3.71
C GLY A 73 9.11 7.59 4.75
N PRO A 74 9.11 8.00 6.02
CA PRO A 74 8.78 7.10 7.14
C PRO A 74 7.28 6.88 7.34
N ASN A 75 6.41 7.75 6.83
CA ASN A 75 4.95 7.63 6.93
C ASN A 75 4.25 8.66 5.99
N PRO A 76 2.94 8.55 5.76
CA PRO A 76 2.21 9.44 4.83
C PRO A 76 2.23 10.94 5.19
N ARG A 77 2.59 11.29 6.41
CA ARG A 77 2.70 12.70 6.85
C ARG A 77 4.11 13.27 6.68
N ALA A 78 5.09 12.42 6.43
CA ALA A 78 6.48 12.78 6.25
C ALA A 78 7.03 12.12 4.98
N MET A 79 6.30 12.31 3.89
CA MET A 79 6.71 11.81 2.57
C MET A 79 7.84 12.65 2.01
N GLU A 80 8.73 11.98 1.31
CA GLU A 80 9.89 12.57 0.66
C GLU A 80 9.75 12.47 -0.87
N MET A 81 10.43 13.37 -1.59
CA MET A 81 10.52 13.29 -3.04
C MET A 81 11.40 12.10 -3.46
N VAL A 82 11.00 11.41 -4.50
CA VAL A 82 11.85 10.38 -5.13
C VAL A 82 12.75 11.09 -6.14
N ASP A 83 14.03 11.22 -5.82
CA ASP A 83 15.03 11.96 -6.60
C ASP A 83 15.83 11.09 -7.60
N ARG A 84 15.42 9.83 -7.76
CA ARG A 84 16.01 8.84 -8.66
C ARG A 84 14.93 8.11 -9.46
N ASP A 85 15.30 7.15 -10.32
CA ASP A 85 14.31 6.33 -11.03
C ASP A 85 13.32 5.69 -10.04
N PRO A 86 12.02 5.95 -10.14
CA PRO A 86 11.04 5.44 -9.19
C PRO A 86 10.90 3.91 -9.22
N VAL A 87 11.16 3.27 -10.36
CA VAL A 87 11.08 1.80 -10.46
C VAL A 87 12.18 1.16 -9.63
N ASP A 88 13.41 1.70 -9.71
CA ASP A 88 14.54 1.20 -8.91
C ASP A 88 14.29 1.43 -7.42
N ALA A 89 13.76 2.60 -7.06
CA ALA A 89 13.42 2.90 -5.66
C ALA A 89 12.35 1.94 -5.09
N ILE A 90 11.32 1.63 -5.88
CA ILE A 90 10.26 0.71 -5.50
C ILE A 90 10.78 -0.72 -5.36
N ILE A 91 11.60 -1.19 -6.30
CA ILE A 91 12.19 -2.54 -6.25
C ILE A 91 13.05 -2.69 -5.00
N GLU A 92 13.91 -1.73 -4.72
CA GLU A 92 14.77 -1.76 -3.53
C GLU A 92 13.95 -1.74 -2.22
N PHE A 93 12.90 -0.93 -2.19
CA PHE A 93 11.97 -0.89 -1.07
C PHE A 93 11.29 -2.26 -0.84
N PHE A 94 10.72 -2.85 -1.89
CA PHE A 94 10.08 -4.16 -1.77
C PHE A 94 11.05 -5.25 -1.37
N ASP A 95 12.27 -5.25 -1.91
CA ASP A 95 13.29 -6.22 -1.52
C ASP A 95 13.60 -6.13 -0.01
N ALA A 96 13.69 -4.92 0.53
CA ALA A 96 13.88 -4.71 1.96
C ALA A 96 12.66 -5.19 2.78
N ARG A 97 11.44 -4.80 2.39
CA ARG A 97 10.20 -5.20 3.10
C ARG A 97 9.94 -6.69 3.04
N LEU A 98 10.28 -7.34 1.92
CA LEU A 98 10.10 -8.79 1.79
C LEU A 98 11.14 -9.58 2.60
N ARG A 99 12.35 -9.05 2.81
CA ARG A 99 13.26 -9.61 3.82
C ARG A 99 12.71 -9.52 5.23
N ASP A 100 12.04 -8.41 5.57
CA ASP A 100 11.34 -8.29 6.86
C ASP A 100 10.20 -9.31 6.94
N ALA A 101 9.36 -9.41 5.91
CA ALA A 101 8.29 -10.41 5.84
C ALA A 101 8.80 -11.85 6.02
N ASP A 102 9.96 -12.18 5.44
CA ASP A 102 10.59 -13.49 5.58
C ASP A 102 11.00 -13.80 7.03
N ARG A 103 11.45 -12.80 7.81
CA ARG A 103 11.76 -12.97 9.25
C ARG A 103 10.54 -13.40 10.07
N TYR A 104 9.34 -13.00 9.65
CA TYR A 104 8.08 -13.35 10.29
C TYR A 104 7.34 -14.52 9.60
N GLY A 105 7.88 -15.05 8.49
CA GLY A 105 7.23 -16.11 7.70
C GLY A 105 6.00 -15.64 6.93
N LEU A 106 5.86 -14.34 6.65
CA LEU A 106 4.65 -13.70 6.12
C LEU A 106 4.72 -13.34 4.64
N ARG A 107 5.85 -13.56 3.96
CA ARG A 107 6.05 -13.19 2.56
C ARG A 107 4.91 -13.65 1.65
N HIS A 108 4.43 -14.86 1.83
CA HIS A 108 3.38 -15.47 0.99
C HIS A 108 2.01 -14.78 1.09
N ARG A 109 1.83 -13.90 2.08
CA ARG A 109 0.60 -13.12 2.29
C ARG A 109 0.72 -11.69 1.77
N CYS A 110 1.90 -11.28 1.32
CA CYS A 110 2.13 -9.92 0.83
C CYS A 110 1.53 -9.70 -0.56
N ILE A 111 0.94 -8.53 -0.74
CA ILE A 111 0.47 -7.96 -2.00
C ILE A 111 1.23 -6.65 -2.15
N LEU A 112 1.91 -6.45 -3.27
CA LEU A 112 2.77 -5.29 -3.47
C LEU A 112 2.01 -4.15 -4.13
N ASP A 113 2.06 -2.96 -3.54
CA ASP A 113 1.50 -1.74 -4.12
C ASP A 113 2.63 -0.75 -4.42
N PRO A 114 2.89 -0.40 -5.68
CA PRO A 114 3.94 0.55 -6.04
C PRO A 114 3.68 2.00 -5.59
N GLY A 115 2.63 2.24 -4.82
CA GLY A 115 2.39 3.53 -4.17
C GLY A 115 2.02 4.66 -5.12
N THR A 116 1.48 4.35 -6.28
CA THR A 116 1.13 5.37 -7.30
C THR A 116 0.00 6.30 -6.87
N GLY A 117 -0.77 5.93 -5.83
CA GLY A 117 -1.77 6.79 -5.19
C GLY A 117 -1.16 7.83 -4.24
N PHE A 118 0.06 7.60 -3.74
CA PHE A 118 0.75 8.55 -2.89
C PHE A 118 1.49 9.60 -3.72
N ALA A 119 1.41 10.84 -3.29
CA ALA A 119 2.30 11.90 -3.78
C ALA A 119 2.39 12.99 -2.71
N PRO A 120 3.56 13.59 -2.49
CA PRO A 120 3.67 14.77 -1.66
C PRO A 120 2.70 15.85 -2.13
N PRO A 121 1.99 16.54 -1.22
CA PRO A 121 0.99 17.54 -1.59
C PRO A 121 1.51 18.70 -2.47
N ASN A 122 2.81 18.96 -2.39
CA ASN A 122 3.51 20.01 -3.13
C ASN A 122 4.16 19.51 -4.44
N TRP A 123 3.89 18.28 -4.83
CA TRP A 123 4.43 17.75 -6.08
C TRP A 123 3.64 18.29 -7.27
N PRO A 124 4.29 18.95 -8.24
CA PRO A 124 3.63 19.43 -9.45
C PRO A 124 2.90 18.32 -10.21
N SER A 125 1.77 18.66 -10.82
CA SER A 125 0.92 17.69 -11.53
C SER A 125 1.66 16.97 -12.66
N GLU A 126 2.51 17.70 -13.37
CA GLU A 126 3.32 17.19 -14.49
C GLU A 126 4.37 16.18 -13.99
N GLU A 127 5.03 16.47 -12.86
CA GLU A 127 6.01 15.57 -12.27
C GLU A 127 5.33 14.31 -11.73
N ARG A 128 4.14 14.45 -11.14
CA ARG A 128 3.33 13.29 -10.71
C ARG A 128 2.96 12.41 -11.91
N TYR A 129 2.53 13.01 -13.01
CA TYR A 129 2.22 12.28 -14.25
C TYR A 129 3.43 11.51 -14.76
N VAL A 130 4.60 12.16 -14.87
CA VAL A 130 5.84 11.50 -15.32
C VAL A 130 6.21 10.31 -14.40
N TYR A 131 6.11 10.51 -13.09
CA TYR A 131 6.33 9.47 -12.10
C TYR A 131 5.35 8.29 -12.29
N GLN A 132 4.04 8.56 -12.30
CA GLN A 132 3.01 7.53 -12.47
C GLN A 132 3.18 6.78 -13.79
N LYS A 133 3.40 7.50 -14.89
CA LYS A 133 3.64 6.89 -16.21
C LYS A 133 4.85 5.96 -16.19
N ARG A 134 5.96 6.40 -15.56
CA ARG A 134 7.16 5.58 -15.42
C ARG A 134 6.88 4.30 -14.66
N VAL A 135 6.16 4.38 -13.54
CA VAL A 135 5.82 3.22 -12.71
C VAL A 135 4.86 2.28 -13.44
N TYR A 136 3.72 2.79 -13.94
CA TYR A 136 2.71 1.98 -14.61
C TYR A 136 3.24 1.27 -15.87
N SER A 137 4.16 1.89 -16.60
CA SER A 137 4.79 1.28 -17.79
C SER A 137 5.79 0.18 -17.47
N ASN A 138 6.16 0.00 -16.20
CA ASN A 138 7.20 -0.94 -15.76
C ASN A 138 6.74 -1.88 -14.64
N LEU A 139 5.45 -2.17 -14.52
CA LEU A 139 4.93 -3.09 -13.51
C LEU A 139 5.56 -4.49 -13.62
N ASP A 140 5.92 -4.92 -14.82
CA ASP A 140 6.59 -6.21 -15.04
C ASP A 140 7.92 -6.33 -14.30
N ALA A 141 8.63 -5.22 -14.07
CA ALA A 141 9.86 -5.23 -13.29
C ALA A 141 9.62 -5.66 -11.82
N MET A 142 8.43 -5.43 -11.29
CA MET A 142 8.07 -5.80 -9.92
C MET A 142 7.61 -7.25 -9.79
N ARG A 143 7.26 -7.91 -10.92
CA ARG A 143 6.86 -9.33 -10.95
C ARG A 143 8.00 -10.29 -10.62
N VAL A 144 9.24 -9.80 -10.58
CA VAL A 144 10.41 -10.56 -10.11
C VAL A 144 10.22 -11.15 -8.71
N PHE A 145 9.40 -10.52 -7.88
CA PHE A 145 9.10 -10.97 -6.53
C PHE A 145 8.13 -12.16 -6.47
N GLY A 146 7.41 -12.47 -7.56
CA GLY A 146 6.44 -13.56 -7.64
C GLY A 146 5.19 -13.37 -6.77
N LEU A 147 4.86 -12.12 -6.45
CA LEU A 147 3.73 -11.73 -5.61
C LEU A 147 2.71 -10.91 -6.40
N PRO A 148 1.43 -10.90 -5.98
CA PRO A 148 0.40 -10.10 -6.62
C PRO A 148 0.70 -8.60 -6.52
N LEU A 149 0.29 -7.85 -7.55
CA LEU A 149 0.34 -6.38 -7.57
C LEU A 149 -1.06 -5.80 -7.35
N TYR A 150 -1.15 -4.87 -6.40
CA TYR A 150 -2.29 -3.99 -6.18
C TYR A 150 -1.94 -2.60 -6.69
N ILE A 151 -2.79 -1.99 -7.49
CA ILE A 151 -2.50 -0.70 -8.14
C ILE A 151 -3.57 0.32 -7.80
N ALA A 152 -3.16 1.42 -7.18
CA ALA A 152 -4.02 2.59 -7.08
C ALA A 152 -4.18 3.22 -8.48
N LEU A 153 -5.41 3.18 -9.02
CA LEU A 153 -5.72 3.76 -10.32
C LEU A 153 -5.59 5.29 -10.29
N PRO A 154 -5.23 5.93 -11.44
CA PRO A 154 -5.17 7.37 -11.49
C PRO A 154 -6.54 8.00 -11.25
N TRP A 155 -6.60 9.08 -10.47
CA TRP A 155 -7.82 9.84 -10.24
C TRP A 155 -8.28 10.52 -11.54
N LYS A 156 -9.60 10.70 -11.70
CA LYS A 156 -10.19 11.33 -12.88
C LYS A 156 -9.63 12.72 -13.19
N GLU A 157 -9.24 13.47 -12.15
CA GLU A 157 -8.62 14.79 -12.26
C GLU A 157 -7.10 14.75 -12.49
N THR A 158 -6.50 13.55 -12.56
CA THR A 158 -5.08 13.39 -12.86
C THR A 158 -4.79 13.85 -14.29
N VAL A 159 -3.71 14.60 -14.46
CA VAL A 159 -3.21 14.98 -15.81
C VAL A 159 -2.99 13.71 -16.64
N GLN A 160 -3.50 13.71 -17.88
CA GLN A 160 -3.43 12.56 -18.79
C GLN A 160 -4.05 11.26 -18.21
N HIS A 161 -5.14 11.39 -17.46
CA HIS A 161 -5.84 10.28 -16.80
C HIS A 161 -6.08 9.08 -17.74
N ASP A 162 -6.65 9.33 -18.91
CA ASP A 162 -7.02 8.26 -19.87
C ASP A 162 -5.78 7.50 -20.36
N GLU A 163 -4.68 8.21 -20.65
CA GLU A 163 -3.41 7.59 -21.05
C GLU A 163 -2.84 6.71 -19.93
N LEU A 164 -2.83 7.21 -18.69
CA LEU A 164 -2.34 6.44 -17.54
C LEU A 164 -3.20 5.20 -17.29
N LEU A 165 -4.52 5.33 -17.41
CA LEU A 165 -5.45 4.22 -17.23
C LEU A 165 -5.23 3.13 -18.29
N GLU A 166 -5.04 3.52 -19.57
CA GLU A 166 -4.71 2.56 -20.63
C GLU A 166 -3.41 1.80 -20.37
N ILE A 167 -2.39 2.50 -19.85
CA ILE A 167 -1.11 1.87 -19.49
C ILE A 167 -1.32 0.84 -18.39
N VAL A 168 -2.06 1.16 -17.33
CA VAL A 168 -2.37 0.22 -16.25
C VAL A 168 -3.10 -1.01 -16.78
N ILE A 169 -4.15 -0.82 -17.58
CA ILE A 169 -4.95 -1.92 -18.16
C ILE A 169 -4.08 -2.85 -19.00
N ARG A 170 -3.15 -2.32 -19.80
CA ARG A 170 -2.23 -3.13 -20.62
C ARG A 170 -1.29 -4.00 -19.77
N ASN A 171 -0.86 -3.51 -18.62
CA ASN A 171 0.09 -4.20 -17.74
C ASN A 171 -0.60 -5.18 -16.77
N LYS A 172 -1.94 -5.27 -16.76
CA LYS A 172 -2.76 -6.29 -16.09
C LYS A 172 -2.30 -6.59 -14.65
N PRO A 173 -2.39 -5.64 -13.72
CA PRO A 173 -2.18 -5.94 -12.31
C PRO A 173 -3.25 -6.93 -11.82
N GLU A 174 -2.96 -7.68 -10.76
CA GLU A 174 -3.88 -8.65 -10.18
C GLU A 174 -5.05 -7.96 -9.47
N TYR A 175 -4.79 -6.78 -8.90
CA TYR A 175 -5.79 -5.96 -8.19
C TYR A 175 -5.65 -4.48 -8.58
N GLY A 176 -6.79 -3.79 -8.66
CA GLY A 176 -6.84 -2.37 -8.95
C GLY A 176 -8.22 -1.77 -8.80
#